data_9d548d82cb3089f60dcc49be157fd8d9
#
_entry.id   9d548d82cb3089f60dcc49be157fd8d9
#
_cell.length_a   1.000
_cell.length_b   1.000
_cell.length_c   1.000
_cell.angle_alpha   90.00
_cell.angle_beta   90.00
_cell.angle_gamma   90.00
#
_symmetry.space_group_name_H-M   'P 1'
#
loop_
_entity.id
_entity.type
_entity.pdbx_description
1 polymer ?
#
loop_
_entity_poly.entity_id
_entity_poly.type
_entity_poly.pdbx_seq_one_letter_code
_entity_poly.pdbx_strand_id
1 'polypeptide(L)'
;LNIVESGLLGEIVYMRGGYRHDLRHLLLDDAGNIGNREKTESVWRSKFYQEENGDLYPTHGLAPLCMIAGINRKDRIRSLTSFASKPAGMLQRIKDLGGNTDVEIRTGDVVITQLETENGILLSLTHDTTLPRPRSLDFEIQGTKGIWQGDRRLIYIEGSSPDETWEADRTYID
;
A
#
# COMPACT_ATOMS: atom_id res chain seq x y z
N LEU A 1 3.15 15.35 -5.90
CA LEU A 1 2.06 16.32 -6.10
C LEU A 1 2.41 17.28 -7.24
N ASN A 2 3.57 17.92 -7.23
CA ASN A 2 3.99 18.92 -8.25
C ASN A 2 3.85 18.41 -9.70
N ILE A 3 4.27 17.18 -10.00
CA ILE A 3 4.14 16.58 -11.34
C ILE A 3 2.68 16.52 -11.79
N VAL A 4 1.75 16.19 -10.88
CA VAL A 4 0.31 16.15 -11.21
C VAL A 4 -0.24 17.57 -11.41
N GLU A 5 0.11 18.50 -10.53
CA GLU A 5 -0.32 19.91 -10.61
C GLU A 5 0.23 20.64 -11.84
N SER A 6 1.41 20.26 -12.31
CA SER A 6 1.97 20.79 -13.58
C SER A 6 1.24 20.31 -14.84
N GLY A 7 0.35 19.30 -14.71
CA GLY A 7 -0.39 18.72 -15.82
C GLY A 7 0.44 17.81 -16.75
N LEU A 8 1.69 17.51 -16.40
CA LEU A 8 2.58 16.66 -17.21
C LEU A 8 2.02 15.26 -17.46
N LEU A 9 1.28 14.69 -16.49
CA LEU A 9 0.66 13.38 -16.66
C LEU A 9 -0.69 13.44 -17.39
N GLY A 10 -1.22 14.63 -17.70
CA GLY A 10 -2.55 14.79 -18.27
C GLY A 10 -3.66 14.53 -17.26
N GLU A 11 -4.81 14.04 -17.71
CA GLU A 11 -5.92 13.63 -16.85
C GLU A 11 -5.58 12.33 -16.14
N ILE A 12 -5.71 12.31 -14.81
CA ILE A 12 -5.40 11.13 -14.00
C ILE A 12 -6.55 10.13 -14.09
N VAL A 13 -6.22 8.89 -14.42
CA VAL A 13 -7.19 7.79 -14.61
C VAL A 13 -6.98 6.65 -13.63
N TYR A 14 -5.76 6.45 -13.15
CA TYR A 14 -5.42 5.38 -12.21
C TYR A 14 -4.34 5.81 -11.26
N MET A 15 -4.45 5.38 -10.00
CA MET A 15 -3.40 5.52 -9.00
C MET A 15 -3.33 4.29 -8.12
N ARG A 16 -2.14 3.94 -7.68
CA ARG A 16 -1.98 2.94 -6.63
C ARG A 16 -1.07 3.42 -5.53
N GLY A 17 -1.23 2.81 -4.36
CA GLY A 17 -0.39 3.01 -3.20
C GLY A 17 -0.64 1.91 -2.19
N GLY A 18 0.05 1.94 -1.06
CA GLY A 18 -0.16 0.92 -0.05
C GLY A 18 0.73 1.09 1.17
N TYR A 19 0.64 0.10 2.05
CA TYR A 19 1.57 -0.09 3.14
C TYR A 19 2.12 -1.51 3.08
N ARG A 20 3.29 -1.62 2.48
CA ARG A 20 3.97 -2.90 2.23
C ARG A 20 5.29 -2.90 3.00
N HIS A 21 5.29 -3.58 4.14
CA HIS A 21 6.41 -3.54 5.09
C HIS A 21 6.38 -4.76 6.02
N ASP A 22 7.41 -5.57 6.04
CA ASP A 22 7.49 -6.70 6.96
C ASP A 22 7.48 -6.22 8.42
N LEU A 23 6.37 -6.40 9.12
CA LEU A 23 6.18 -6.04 10.52
C LEU A 23 6.20 -7.23 11.47
N ARG A 24 6.51 -8.43 11.01
CA ARG A 24 6.50 -9.64 11.86
C ARG A 24 7.42 -9.51 13.07
N HIS A 25 8.54 -8.80 12.93
CA HIS A 25 9.47 -8.52 14.03
C HIS A 25 8.90 -7.60 15.12
N LEU A 26 7.90 -6.77 14.80
CA LEU A 26 7.18 -5.93 15.76
C LEU A 26 6.04 -6.70 16.46
N LEU A 27 5.46 -7.68 15.78
CA LEU A 27 4.28 -8.40 16.23
C LEU A 27 4.61 -9.63 17.06
N LEU A 28 5.78 -10.23 16.85
CA LEU A 28 6.22 -11.45 17.50
C LEU A 28 7.41 -11.17 18.42
N ASP A 29 7.46 -11.89 19.56
CA ASP A 29 8.68 -12.00 20.35
C ASP A 29 9.66 -13.04 19.75
N ASP A 30 10.82 -13.23 20.41
CA ASP A 30 11.86 -14.14 19.92
C ASP A 30 11.47 -15.63 20.02
N ALA A 31 10.44 -15.94 20.80
CA ALA A 31 9.86 -17.29 20.93
C ALA A 31 8.62 -17.51 20.02
N GLY A 32 8.28 -16.54 19.19
CA GLY A 32 7.15 -16.61 18.26
C GLY A 32 5.78 -16.38 18.89
N ASN A 33 5.73 -15.79 20.09
CA ASN A 33 4.44 -15.41 20.68
C ASN A 33 3.98 -14.06 20.12
N ILE A 34 2.73 -14.00 19.67
CA ILE A 34 2.13 -12.79 19.14
C ILE A 34 1.68 -11.85 20.27
N GLY A 35 1.95 -10.56 20.11
CA GLY A 35 1.51 -9.54 21.08
C GLY A 35 2.27 -9.52 22.40
N ASN A 36 3.33 -10.29 22.57
CA ASN A 36 4.01 -10.52 23.84
C ASN A 36 5.19 -9.56 24.13
N ARG A 37 5.43 -8.56 23.27
CA ARG A 37 6.43 -7.52 23.56
C ARG A 37 5.79 -6.43 24.43
N GLU A 38 5.85 -6.60 25.75
CA GLU A 38 5.29 -5.64 26.72
C GLU A 38 5.75 -4.21 26.44
N LYS A 39 4.83 -3.24 26.65
CA LYS A 39 5.05 -1.79 26.48
C LYS A 39 5.41 -1.34 25.07
N THR A 40 5.22 -2.18 24.07
CA THR A 40 5.42 -1.83 22.65
C THR A 40 4.09 -1.79 21.88
N GLU A 41 4.15 -1.35 20.62
CA GLU A 41 3.02 -1.42 19.70
C GLU A 41 2.52 -2.86 19.45
N SER A 42 3.34 -3.87 19.77
CA SER A 42 3.03 -5.28 19.57
C SER A 42 1.68 -5.66 20.20
N VAL A 43 1.43 -5.22 21.43
CA VAL A 43 0.22 -5.62 22.19
C VAL A 43 -1.07 -5.21 21.49
N TRP A 44 -1.21 -3.94 21.13
CA TRP A 44 -2.46 -3.45 20.52
C TRP A 44 -2.54 -3.78 19.01
N ARG A 45 -1.41 -3.76 18.30
CA ARG A 45 -1.39 -4.10 16.87
C ARG A 45 -1.76 -5.56 16.64
N SER A 46 -1.22 -6.47 17.42
CA SER A 46 -1.48 -7.91 17.29
C SER A 46 -2.94 -8.26 17.43
N LYS A 47 -3.67 -7.54 18.28
CA LYS A 47 -5.12 -7.71 18.42
C LYS A 47 -5.85 -7.50 17.09
N PHE A 48 -5.49 -6.46 16.33
CA PHE A 48 -6.11 -6.22 15.02
C PHE A 48 -5.82 -7.35 14.03
N TYR A 49 -4.60 -7.91 14.02
CA TYR A 49 -4.27 -9.05 13.15
C TYR A 49 -5.06 -10.31 13.49
N GLN A 50 -5.45 -10.47 14.75
CA GLN A 50 -6.23 -11.61 15.21
C GLN A 50 -7.75 -11.42 15.02
N GLU A 51 -8.25 -10.20 15.07
CA GLU A 51 -9.69 -9.90 15.09
C GLU A 51 -10.23 -9.40 13.75
N GLU A 52 -9.39 -8.72 12.93
CA GLU A 52 -9.83 -8.04 11.73
C GLU A 52 -9.25 -8.67 10.46
N ASN A 53 -9.97 -8.55 9.34
CA ASN A 53 -9.48 -8.96 8.03
C ASN A 53 -9.68 -7.83 7.02
N GLY A 54 -8.65 -7.00 6.85
CA GLY A 54 -8.71 -5.84 5.99
C GLY A 54 -7.38 -5.09 5.92
N ASP A 55 -7.35 -3.95 5.24
CA ASP A 55 -6.21 -3.05 5.26
C ASP A 55 -6.15 -2.31 6.60
N LEU A 56 -5.20 -2.67 7.46
CA LEU A 56 -5.02 -2.10 8.79
C LEU A 56 -4.31 -0.75 8.79
N TYR A 57 -3.69 -0.35 7.68
CA TYR A 57 -2.88 0.88 7.56
C TYR A 57 -3.19 1.68 6.28
N PRO A 58 -4.48 1.90 5.93
CA PRO A 58 -4.84 2.50 4.64
C PRO A 58 -4.32 3.93 4.47
N THR A 59 -4.15 4.67 5.55
CA THR A 59 -3.73 6.09 5.52
C THR A 59 -2.39 6.31 4.82
N HIS A 60 -1.45 5.37 4.89
CA HIS A 60 -0.14 5.51 4.25
C HIS A 60 -0.22 5.55 2.73
N GLY A 61 -1.07 4.70 2.14
CA GLY A 61 -1.32 4.68 0.70
C GLY A 61 -2.44 5.64 0.29
N LEU A 62 -3.58 5.58 0.98
CA LEU A 62 -4.80 6.27 0.58
C LEU A 62 -4.72 7.79 0.72
N ALA A 63 -4.15 8.33 1.80
CA ALA A 63 -4.20 9.76 2.06
C ALA A 63 -3.51 10.59 0.95
N PRO A 64 -2.30 10.27 0.46
CA PRO A 64 -1.70 10.97 -0.67
C PRO A 64 -2.52 10.85 -1.96
N LEU A 65 -3.11 9.69 -2.23
CA LEU A 65 -3.95 9.48 -3.41
C LEU A 65 -5.25 10.31 -3.34
N CYS A 66 -5.87 10.37 -2.17
CA CYS A 66 -7.04 11.24 -1.93
C CYS A 66 -6.71 12.72 -2.12
N MET A 67 -5.52 13.16 -1.71
CA MET A 67 -5.07 14.54 -1.94
C MET A 67 -4.95 14.84 -3.43
N ILE A 68 -4.37 13.93 -4.20
CA ILE A 68 -4.18 14.06 -5.65
C ILE A 68 -5.52 14.05 -6.38
N ALA A 69 -6.40 13.10 -6.06
CA ALA A 69 -7.74 13.00 -6.64
C ALA A 69 -8.68 14.15 -6.19
N GLY A 70 -8.31 14.91 -5.17
CA GLY A 70 -9.16 15.96 -4.61
C GLY A 70 -10.38 15.41 -3.87
N ILE A 71 -10.29 14.23 -3.25
CA ILE A 71 -11.40 13.62 -2.51
C ILE A 71 -11.92 14.56 -1.42
N ASN A 72 -13.24 14.66 -1.30
CA ASN A 72 -14.00 15.58 -0.47
C ASN A 72 -13.87 17.09 -0.84
N ARG A 73 -13.26 17.39 -2.00
CA ARG A 73 -13.18 18.76 -2.55
C ARG A 73 -13.72 18.84 -3.98
N LYS A 74 -13.20 17.97 -4.85
CA LYS A 74 -13.54 17.94 -6.30
C LYS A 74 -14.09 16.58 -6.72
N ASP A 75 -13.87 15.53 -5.92
CA ASP A 75 -14.27 14.17 -6.20
C ASP A 75 -14.69 13.44 -4.91
N ARG A 76 -15.32 12.27 -5.03
CA ARG A 76 -15.74 11.41 -3.94
C ARG A 76 -15.53 9.94 -4.29
N ILE A 77 -15.25 9.11 -3.28
CA ILE A 77 -15.23 7.66 -3.45
C ILE A 77 -16.67 7.18 -3.62
N ARG A 78 -16.94 6.48 -4.72
CA ARG A 78 -18.23 5.94 -5.09
C ARG A 78 -18.41 4.50 -4.65
N SER A 79 -17.36 3.69 -4.83
CA SER A 79 -17.43 2.25 -4.55
C SER A 79 -16.09 1.74 -4.02
N LEU A 80 -16.16 0.62 -3.27
CA LEU A 80 -15.01 -0.07 -2.73
C LEU A 80 -15.23 -1.58 -2.80
N THR A 81 -14.17 -2.31 -3.20
CA THR A 81 -14.11 -3.76 -3.12
C THR A 81 -12.75 -4.18 -2.57
N SER A 82 -12.74 -5.15 -1.64
CA SER A 82 -11.52 -5.62 -1.02
C SER A 82 -11.46 -7.14 -0.97
N PHE A 83 -10.26 -7.69 -1.21
CA PHE A 83 -9.97 -9.11 -1.12
C PHE A 83 -8.70 -9.34 -0.30
N ALA A 84 -8.70 -10.38 0.51
CA ALA A 84 -7.57 -10.76 1.35
C ALA A 84 -7.09 -12.18 0.99
N SER A 85 -5.78 -12.38 1.01
CA SER A 85 -5.19 -13.71 0.93
C SER A 85 -5.34 -14.46 2.26
N LYS A 86 -4.94 -15.74 2.29
CA LYS A 86 -4.78 -16.49 3.55
C LYS A 86 -3.63 -15.90 4.40
N PRO A 87 -3.64 -16.07 5.75
CA PRO A 87 -2.61 -15.58 6.66
C PRO A 87 -1.44 -16.59 6.83
N ALA A 88 -0.76 -16.96 5.76
CA ALA A 88 0.28 -17.99 5.77
C ALA A 88 1.63 -17.48 6.30
N GLY A 89 2.00 -16.22 5.99
CA GLY A 89 3.31 -15.68 6.30
C GLY A 89 3.56 -15.45 7.80
N MET A 90 2.54 -14.99 8.52
CA MET A 90 2.60 -14.87 9.98
C MET A 90 2.71 -16.24 10.65
N LEU A 91 1.86 -17.19 10.29
CA LEU A 91 1.88 -18.55 10.85
C LEU A 91 3.19 -19.27 10.55
N GLN A 92 3.74 -19.11 9.35
CA GLN A 92 5.05 -19.66 9.03
C GLN A 92 6.15 -19.06 9.91
N ARG A 93 6.13 -17.74 10.14
CA ARG A 93 7.13 -17.10 11.01
C ARG A 93 7.02 -17.54 12.47
N ILE A 94 5.81 -17.71 12.99
CA ILE A 94 5.57 -18.28 14.33
C ILE A 94 6.19 -19.67 14.43
N LYS A 95 5.93 -20.53 13.45
CA LYS A 95 6.50 -21.88 13.37
C LYS A 95 8.02 -21.87 13.35
N ASP A 96 8.62 -21.00 12.53
CA ASP A 96 10.08 -20.90 12.40
C ASP A 96 10.78 -20.48 13.70
N LEU A 97 10.07 -19.73 14.56
CA LEU A 97 10.51 -19.31 15.89
C LEU A 97 10.20 -20.34 16.99
N GLY A 98 9.53 -21.46 16.65
CA GLY A 98 9.11 -22.49 17.62
C GLY A 98 7.87 -22.12 18.43
N GLY A 99 7.12 -21.09 18.03
CA GLY A 99 5.88 -20.66 18.69
C GLY A 99 4.69 -21.56 18.39
N ASN A 100 3.58 -21.31 19.11
CA ASN A 100 2.33 -22.03 18.94
C ASN A 100 1.60 -21.57 17.67
N THR A 101 1.38 -22.46 16.72
CA THR A 101 0.68 -22.19 15.46
C THR A 101 -0.84 -22.34 15.53
N ASP A 102 -1.40 -22.74 16.70
CA ASP A 102 -2.86 -22.80 16.91
C ASP A 102 -3.49 -21.42 17.15
N VAL A 103 -2.69 -20.37 17.11
CA VAL A 103 -3.16 -18.98 17.23
C VAL A 103 -3.97 -18.59 15.99
N GLU A 104 -5.14 -17.98 16.23
CA GLU A 104 -5.97 -17.45 15.15
C GLU A 104 -5.39 -16.13 14.62
N ILE A 105 -5.15 -16.08 13.30
CA ILE A 105 -4.80 -14.87 12.56
C ILE A 105 -5.84 -14.68 11.47
N ARG A 106 -6.57 -13.57 11.54
CA ARG A 106 -7.66 -13.25 10.57
C ARG A 106 -7.19 -12.41 9.42
N THR A 107 -6.30 -11.44 9.66
CA THR A 107 -5.78 -10.57 8.61
C THR A 107 -5.01 -11.39 7.58
N GLY A 108 -5.44 -11.35 6.32
CA GLY A 108 -4.70 -11.95 5.22
C GLY A 108 -3.31 -11.32 5.06
N ASP A 109 -2.34 -12.09 4.57
CA ASP A 109 -0.98 -11.59 4.35
C ASP A 109 -0.94 -10.40 3.37
N VAL A 110 -1.77 -10.48 2.33
CA VAL A 110 -1.95 -9.41 1.35
C VAL A 110 -3.43 -9.08 1.25
N VAL A 111 -3.76 -7.80 1.44
CA VAL A 111 -5.10 -7.27 1.19
C VAL A 111 -5.02 -6.27 0.05
N ILE A 112 -5.84 -6.47 -0.98
CA ILE A 112 -5.96 -5.56 -2.12
C ILE A 112 -7.33 -4.91 -2.06
N THR A 113 -7.36 -3.58 -2.03
CA THR A 113 -8.58 -2.78 -2.03
C THR A 113 -8.61 -1.91 -3.28
N GLN A 114 -9.70 -2.04 -4.05
CA GLN A 114 -9.98 -1.20 -5.20
C GLN A 114 -11.06 -0.20 -4.83
N LEU A 115 -10.84 1.08 -5.17
CA LEU A 115 -11.82 2.15 -4.99
C LEU A 115 -12.05 2.83 -6.33
N GLU A 116 -13.30 3.15 -6.61
CA GLU A 116 -13.70 3.96 -7.76
C GLU A 116 -14.22 5.31 -7.27
N THR A 117 -13.79 6.39 -7.92
CA THR A 117 -14.31 7.73 -7.63
C THR A 117 -15.50 8.09 -8.52
N GLU A 118 -16.25 9.13 -8.18
CA GLU A 118 -17.36 9.63 -9.00
C GLU A 118 -16.88 10.12 -10.37
N ASN A 119 -15.68 10.68 -10.46
CA ASN A 119 -15.08 11.13 -11.72
C ASN A 119 -14.39 10.00 -12.51
N GLY A 120 -14.47 8.75 -12.04
CA GLY A 120 -13.97 7.58 -12.74
C GLY A 120 -12.49 7.28 -12.53
N ILE A 121 -11.82 7.90 -11.54
CA ILE A 121 -10.46 7.53 -11.17
C ILE A 121 -10.49 6.21 -10.41
N LEU A 122 -9.68 5.24 -10.83
CA LEU A 122 -9.51 3.98 -10.11
C LEU A 122 -8.31 4.07 -9.17
N LEU A 123 -8.52 3.77 -7.88
CA LEU A 123 -7.46 3.70 -6.87
C LEU A 123 -7.24 2.25 -6.43
N SER A 124 -5.99 1.81 -6.35
CA SER A 124 -5.62 0.48 -5.85
C SER A 124 -4.75 0.60 -4.61
N LEU A 125 -5.17 -0.02 -3.51
CA LEU A 125 -4.38 -0.08 -2.28
C LEU A 125 -3.91 -1.50 -2.03
N THR A 126 -2.66 -1.64 -1.56
CA THR A 126 -2.12 -2.92 -1.12
C THR A 126 -1.60 -2.82 0.31
N HIS A 127 -2.20 -3.60 1.21
CA HIS A 127 -1.67 -3.88 2.54
C HIS A 127 -0.90 -5.21 2.51
N ASP A 128 0.36 -5.23 2.97
CA ASP A 128 1.22 -6.41 2.98
C ASP A 128 2.28 -6.23 4.07
N THR A 129 2.01 -6.80 5.25
CA THR A 129 2.82 -6.54 6.45
C THR A 129 3.30 -7.80 7.17
N THR A 130 2.96 -8.98 6.65
CA THR A 130 3.28 -10.28 7.25
C THR A 130 4.07 -11.21 6.34
N LEU A 131 4.57 -10.68 5.22
CA LEU A 131 5.47 -11.38 4.30
C LEU A 131 6.87 -10.75 4.28
N PRO A 132 7.94 -11.54 3.95
CA PRO A 132 9.30 -11.03 3.86
C PRO A 132 9.44 -10.10 2.65
N ARG A 133 9.74 -8.84 2.91
CA ARG A 133 9.93 -7.83 1.87
C ARG A 133 10.59 -6.55 2.38
N PRO A 134 11.29 -5.78 1.53
CA PRO A 134 11.64 -4.40 1.80
C PRO A 134 10.39 -3.51 1.92
N ARG A 135 10.51 -2.41 2.67
CA ARG A 135 9.43 -1.42 2.77
C ARG A 135 9.18 -0.75 1.42
N SER A 136 7.89 -0.58 1.09
CA SER A 136 7.41 0.12 -0.09
C SER A 136 6.06 0.78 0.22
N LEU A 137 5.80 1.95 -0.34
CA LEU A 137 4.47 2.54 -0.39
C LEU A 137 3.80 2.31 -1.74
N ASP A 138 4.53 1.75 -2.69
CA ASP A 138 4.08 1.29 -4.01
C ASP A 138 3.31 2.35 -4.82
N PHE A 139 3.70 3.62 -4.67
CA PHE A 139 3.02 4.70 -5.38
C PHE A 139 3.25 4.63 -6.89
N GLU A 140 2.15 4.68 -7.62
CA GLU A 140 2.10 4.88 -9.05
C GLU A 140 0.94 5.81 -9.40
N ILE A 141 1.16 6.71 -10.35
CA ILE A 141 0.14 7.63 -10.85
C ILE A 141 0.16 7.56 -12.36
N GLN A 142 -0.96 7.18 -12.96
CA GLN A 142 -1.15 7.06 -14.40
C GLN A 142 -2.17 8.08 -14.87
N GLY A 143 -1.76 8.88 -15.82
CA GLY A 143 -2.64 9.81 -16.54
C GLY A 143 -2.67 9.54 -18.03
N THR A 144 -3.38 10.38 -18.77
CA THR A 144 -3.55 10.26 -20.23
C THR A 144 -2.30 10.63 -21.03
N LYS A 145 -1.29 11.26 -20.40
CA LYS A 145 -0.05 11.70 -21.05
C LYS A 145 1.22 11.15 -20.42
N GLY A 146 1.10 10.35 -19.35
CA GLY A 146 2.29 9.81 -18.72
C GLY A 146 2.00 9.01 -17.46
N ILE A 147 3.06 8.47 -16.90
CA ILE A 147 3.04 7.64 -15.69
C ILE A 147 4.24 7.95 -14.81
N TRP A 148 4.02 7.96 -13.50
CA TRP A 148 5.08 8.06 -12.49
C TRP A 148 5.06 6.89 -11.52
N GLN A 149 6.23 6.35 -11.17
CA GLN A 149 6.42 5.27 -10.18
C GLN A 149 7.35 5.73 -9.07
N GLY A 150 6.79 5.88 -7.87
CA GLY A 150 7.48 6.46 -6.72
C GLY A 150 8.65 5.64 -6.20
N ASP A 151 8.47 4.34 -5.96
CA ASP A 151 9.52 3.47 -5.42
C ASP A 151 10.72 3.32 -6.37
N ARG A 152 10.48 3.38 -7.67
CA ARG A 152 11.52 3.29 -8.69
C ARG A 152 12.12 4.65 -9.04
N ARG A 153 11.49 5.75 -8.61
CA ARG A 153 11.86 7.11 -8.99
C ARG A 153 11.90 7.31 -10.51
N LEU A 154 10.90 6.73 -11.21
CA LEU A 154 10.81 6.71 -12.65
C LEU A 154 9.54 7.40 -13.14
N ILE A 155 9.67 8.02 -14.31
CA ILE A 155 8.59 8.71 -15.03
C ILE A 155 8.67 8.42 -16.52
N TYR A 156 7.53 8.44 -17.19
CA TYR A 156 7.43 8.49 -18.64
C TYR A 156 6.38 9.54 -19.01
N ILE A 157 6.72 10.43 -19.94
CA ILE A 157 5.85 11.49 -20.45
C ILE A 157 5.82 11.40 -21.97
N GLU A 158 4.64 11.14 -22.53
CA GLU A 158 4.40 11.06 -23.97
C GLU A 158 4.90 12.33 -24.68
N GLY A 159 5.67 12.17 -25.74
CA GLY A 159 6.24 13.27 -26.53
C GLY A 159 7.42 14.00 -25.89
N SER A 160 7.82 13.64 -24.66
CA SER A 160 8.99 14.20 -23.97
C SER A 160 10.02 13.13 -23.66
N SER A 161 9.61 12.02 -23.07
CA SER A 161 10.48 10.86 -22.82
C SER A 161 10.79 10.13 -24.13
N PRO A 162 11.97 9.50 -24.28
CA PRO A 162 12.23 8.60 -25.41
C PRO A 162 11.20 7.48 -25.47
N ASP A 163 10.81 7.07 -26.67
CA ASP A 163 9.77 6.06 -26.88
C ASP A 163 10.00 4.80 -26.03
N GLU A 164 8.95 4.37 -25.32
CA GLU A 164 8.92 3.19 -24.45
C GLU A 164 10.06 3.14 -23.41
N THR A 165 10.64 4.29 -23.04
CA THR A 165 11.80 4.35 -22.15
C THR A 165 11.50 5.14 -20.89
N TRP A 166 11.73 4.52 -19.71
CA TRP A 166 11.64 5.18 -18.43
C TRP A 166 12.79 6.15 -18.18
N GLU A 167 12.47 7.31 -17.64
CA GLU A 167 13.45 8.31 -17.20
C GLU A 167 13.45 8.43 -15.66
N ALA A 168 14.54 9.00 -15.12
CA ALA A 168 14.56 9.35 -13.70
C ALA A 168 13.64 10.55 -13.43
N ASP A 169 12.77 10.45 -12.42
CA ASP A 169 11.78 11.48 -12.09
C ASP A 169 12.38 12.82 -11.64
N ARG A 170 13.63 12.82 -11.12
CA ARG A 170 14.34 14.02 -10.66
C ARG A 170 14.43 15.13 -11.70
N THR A 171 14.38 14.78 -12.99
CA THR A 171 14.40 15.76 -14.09
C THR A 171 13.14 16.64 -14.11
N TYR A 172 12.08 16.21 -13.43
CA TYR A 172 10.76 16.85 -13.45
C TYR A 172 10.27 17.31 -12.05
N ILE A 173 11.06 17.06 -11.00
CA ILE A 173 10.64 17.31 -9.58
C ILE A 173 11.37 18.51 -8.98
N ASP A 174 12.53 18.91 -9.50
CA ASP A 174 13.35 20.01 -8.99
C ASP A 174 12.79 21.41 -9.35
#